data_8037bcdabc6e0230ae1df9d795db4dba
#
_entry.id   8037bcdabc6e0230ae1df9d795db4dba
#
_cell.length_a   1.000
_cell.length_b   1.000
_cell.length_c   1.000
_cell.angle_alpha   90.00
_cell.angle_beta   90.00
_cell.angle_gamma   90.00
#
_symmetry.space_group_name_H-M   'P 1'
#
loop_
_entity.id
_entity.type
_entity.pdbx_description
1 polymer ?
#
loop_
_entity_poly.entity_id
_entity_poly.type
_entity_poly.pdbx_seq_one_letter_code
_entity_poly.pdbx_strand_id
1 'polypeptide(L)'
;MDNPFAGKDILTLKGVSRADLEFLFDSALSMETILNKHTRSTLLSDKLLGLAFFQVSTRTRMSFESAMQRLGGGVLGFADPKTTRAGDYYQESLHDVVKMMESYADYLVIRHPKDGAPAEAAEAVDIPVINAGDGYNEHPTQAMLDAYTILREKGTLDGLQIAIVGDMAMRVMHSLPLALANFSSQVYFVSPKEQAQPESWRAEYQKVGLKFHELAGLDPILPKLDVIYLMGTKTPSYSQGRVDAGAAHEVTPTPYIVDRAKLARGKKDLIVLHPLPRADELPVELDTTDAARYFVQARYGVAVRMALLAALTGRG
;
A
#
# COMPACT_ATOMS: atom_id res chain seq x y z
N MET A 1 -25.08 2.96 5.64
CA MET A 1 -24.67 2.07 4.52
C MET A 1 -24.32 0.73 5.11
N ASP A 2 -24.65 -0.36 4.43
CA ASP A 2 -24.20 -1.68 4.89
C ASP A 2 -22.67 -1.75 4.81
N ASN A 3 -22.04 -2.35 5.81
CA ASN A 3 -20.60 -2.49 5.87
C ASN A 3 -20.11 -3.54 4.85
N PRO A 4 -19.40 -3.16 3.80
CA PRO A 4 -19.02 -4.09 2.75
C PRO A 4 -17.85 -5.02 3.13
N PHE A 5 -17.16 -4.75 4.24
CA PHE A 5 -15.95 -5.48 4.66
C PHE A 5 -16.20 -6.46 5.82
N ALA A 6 -17.36 -6.42 6.47
CA ALA A 6 -17.61 -7.26 7.66
C ALA A 6 -17.35 -8.75 7.39
N GLY A 7 -16.44 -9.35 8.15
CA GLY A 7 -16.08 -10.77 8.08
C GLY A 7 -15.40 -11.21 6.77
N LYS A 8 -14.95 -10.28 5.92
CA LYS A 8 -14.32 -10.61 4.63
C LYS A 8 -12.80 -10.60 4.69
N ASP A 9 -12.19 -11.36 3.81
CA ASP A 9 -10.76 -11.24 3.50
C ASP A 9 -10.48 -9.99 2.67
N ILE A 10 -9.28 -9.44 2.84
CA ILE A 10 -8.77 -8.29 2.07
C ILE A 10 -7.53 -8.75 1.29
N LEU A 11 -7.73 -9.51 0.23
CA LEU A 11 -6.67 -10.17 -0.52
C LEU A 11 -6.21 -9.38 -1.75
N THR A 12 -7.15 -8.65 -2.36
CA THR A 12 -6.97 -7.93 -3.65
C THR A 12 -7.85 -6.69 -3.69
N LEU A 13 -7.53 -5.75 -4.59
CA LEU A 13 -8.44 -4.66 -4.95
C LEU A 13 -9.33 -4.99 -6.17
N LYS A 14 -9.14 -6.15 -6.79
CA LYS A 14 -10.04 -6.61 -7.84
C LYS A 14 -11.44 -6.82 -7.29
N GLY A 15 -12.42 -6.15 -7.90
CA GLY A 15 -13.81 -6.24 -7.46
C GLY A 15 -14.19 -5.34 -6.29
N VAL A 16 -13.26 -4.60 -5.69
CA VAL A 16 -13.59 -3.53 -4.73
C VAL A 16 -14.21 -2.36 -5.48
N SER A 17 -15.42 -1.99 -5.11
CA SER A 17 -16.18 -0.94 -5.77
C SER A 17 -15.83 0.46 -5.25
N ARG A 18 -16.27 1.51 -5.98
CA ARG A 18 -16.21 2.89 -5.52
C ARG A 18 -16.91 3.07 -4.17
N ALA A 19 -18.09 2.50 -4.00
CA ALA A 19 -18.85 2.60 -2.76
C ALA A 19 -18.11 1.97 -1.56
N ASP A 20 -17.41 0.86 -1.79
CA ASP A 20 -16.58 0.21 -0.76
C ASP A 20 -15.42 1.11 -0.34
N LEU A 21 -14.75 1.74 -1.31
CA LEU A 21 -13.64 2.68 -1.02
C LEU A 21 -14.15 3.92 -0.30
N GLU A 22 -15.26 4.50 -0.74
CA GLU A 22 -15.87 5.68 -0.10
C GLU A 22 -16.30 5.37 1.34
N PHE A 23 -16.91 4.20 1.61
CA PHE A 23 -17.21 3.73 2.95
C PHE A 23 -15.94 3.67 3.84
N LEU A 24 -14.87 3.08 3.31
CA LEU A 24 -13.60 2.99 4.03
C LEU A 24 -13.00 4.37 4.31
N PHE A 25 -13.08 5.30 3.35
CA PHE A 25 -12.53 6.63 3.47
C PHE A 25 -13.30 7.50 4.46
N ASP A 26 -14.63 7.41 4.50
CA ASP A 26 -15.46 8.09 5.50
C ASP A 26 -15.15 7.57 6.92
N SER A 27 -15.00 6.25 7.06
CA SER A 27 -14.59 5.63 8.31
C SER A 27 -13.17 6.08 8.72
N ALA A 28 -12.22 6.15 7.76
CA ALA A 28 -10.85 6.59 8.03
C ALA A 28 -10.79 8.06 8.48
N LEU A 29 -11.64 8.93 7.93
CA LEU A 29 -11.75 10.32 8.36
C LEU A 29 -12.13 10.42 9.85
N SER A 30 -13.04 9.56 10.30
CA SER A 30 -13.41 9.48 11.73
C SER A 30 -12.23 9.01 12.59
N MET A 31 -11.41 8.06 12.09
CA MET A 31 -10.23 7.56 12.79
C MET A 31 -9.10 8.60 12.90
N GLU A 32 -9.00 9.57 11.98
CA GLU A 32 -8.05 10.68 12.10
C GLU A 32 -8.23 11.47 13.40
N THR A 33 -9.44 11.56 13.92
CA THR A 33 -9.71 12.25 15.20
C THR A 33 -8.95 11.59 16.35
N ILE A 34 -8.91 10.26 16.39
CA ILE A 34 -8.16 9.48 17.40
C ILE A 34 -6.65 9.75 17.26
N LEU A 35 -6.16 9.76 16.00
CA LEU A 35 -4.75 10.03 15.71
C LEU A 35 -4.34 11.46 16.08
N ASN A 36 -5.17 12.44 15.75
CA ASN A 36 -4.88 13.86 15.96
C ASN A 36 -4.92 14.24 17.44
N LYS A 37 -5.80 13.63 18.21
CA LYS A 37 -5.90 13.81 19.66
C LYS A 37 -4.92 12.95 20.45
N HIS A 38 -4.13 12.08 19.80
CA HIS A 38 -3.24 11.12 20.44
C HIS A 38 -3.94 10.25 21.49
N THR A 39 -5.22 9.92 21.25
CA THR A 39 -6.05 9.11 22.15
C THR A 39 -6.09 7.64 21.71
N ARG A 40 -6.78 6.82 22.49
CA ARG A 40 -7.13 5.44 22.17
C ARG A 40 -8.64 5.27 22.27
N SER A 41 -9.17 4.35 21.47
CA SER A 41 -10.54 3.84 21.55
C SER A 41 -10.52 2.48 22.23
N THR A 42 -11.68 2.02 22.68
CA THR A 42 -11.90 0.65 23.17
C THR A 42 -12.66 -0.22 22.17
N LEU A 43 -12.79 0.25 20.92
CA LEU A 43 -13.63 -0.35 19.88
C LEU A 43 -13.31 -1.83 19.62
N LEU A 44 -12.03 -2.21 19.70
CA LEU A 44 -11.52 -3.56 19.48
C LEU A 44 -10.81 -4.13 20.71
N SER A 45 -11.21 -3.71 21.93
CA SER A 45 -10.56 -4.13 23.17
C SER A 45 -10.67 -5.64 23.48
N ASP A 46 -11.59 -6.32 22.83
CA ASP A 46 -11.81 -7.77 22.91
C ASP A 46 -11.17 -8.55 21.74
N LYS A 47 -10.33 -7.90 20.90
CA LYS A 47 -9.79 -8.47 19.68
C LYS A 47 -8.27 -8.54 19.68
N LEU A 48 -7.73 -9.59 19.03
CA LEU A 48 -6.31 -9.83 18.81
C LEU A 48 -5.98 -9.87 17.31
N LEU A 49 -4.96 -9.15 16.93
CA LEU A 49 -4.42 -9.11 15.56
C LEU A 49 -3.16 -9.95 15.45
N GLY A 50 -3.19 -10.97 14.60
CA GLY A 50 -2.03 -11.77 14.22
C GLY A 50 -1.24 -11.12 13.08
N LEU A 51 0.07 -10.92 13.23
CA LEU A 51 0.96 -10.35 12.22
C LEU A 51 1.97 -11.39 11.76
N ALA A 52 1.76 -11.97 10.58
CA ALA A 52 2.65 -12.95 9.95
C ALA A 52 3.50 -12.29 8.85
N PHE A 53 4.67 -11.75 9.22
CA PHE A 53 5.55 -11.07 8.30
C PHE A 53 6.71 -11.98 7.87
N PHE A 54 6.48 -12.78 6.81
CA PHE A 54 7.51 -13.61 6.16
C PHE A 54 8.50 -12.78 5.32
N GLN A 55 8.19 -11.52 5.09
CA GLN A 55 9.08 -10.55 4.49
C GLN A 55 9.12 -9.30 5.37
N VAL A 56 10.33 -8.84 5.68
CA VAL A 56 10.54 -7.69 6.58
C VAL A 56 9.80 -6.43 6.11
N SER A 57 9.20 -5.72 7.05
CA SER A 57 8.51 -4.46 6.79
C SER A 57 8.43 -3.62 8.05
N THR A 58 9.05 -2.44 8.04
CA THR A 58 8.93 -1.49 9.15
C THR A 58 7.57 -0.79 9.13
N ARG A 59 7.25 -0.13 8.02
CA ARG A 59 6.07 0.75 7.91
C ARG A 59 4.75 0.01 7.98
N THR A 60 4.57 -1.01 7.15
CA THR A 60 3.30 -1.75 7.10
C THR A 60 3.02 -2.43 8.43
N ARG A 61 4.03 -3.12 9.01
CA ARG A 61 3.88 -3.79 10.29
C ARG A 61 3.53 -2.81 11.41
N MET A 62 4.38 -1.79 11.63
CA MET A 62 4.17 -0.83 12.71
C MET A 62 2.86 -0.04 12.57
N SER A 63 2.40 0.21 11.35
CA SER A 63 1.12 0.90 11.15
C SER A 63 -0.09 0.02 11.49
N PHE A 64 -0.06 -1.30 11.22
CA PHE A 64 -1.09 -2.23 11.71
C PHE A 64 -1.04 -2.38 13.22
N GLU A 65 0.15 -2.51 13.81
CA GLU A 65 0.32 -2.53 15.28
C GLU A 65 -0.26 -1.26 15.91
N SER A 66 0.12 -0.09 15.38
CA SER A 66 -0.40 1.19 15.86
C SER A 66 -1.92 1.29 15.70
N ALA A 67 -2.46 0.87 14.55
CA ALA A 67 -3.90 0.89 14.29
C ALA A 67 -4.68 0.05 15.30
N MET A 68 -4.25 -1.22 15.50
CA MET A 68 -4.92 -2.13 16.42
C MET A 68 -4.85 -1.63 17.87
N GLN A 69 -3.67 -1.20 18.32
CA GLN A 69 -3.50 -0.68 19.68
C GLN A 69 -4.28 0.62 19.93
N ARG A 70 -4.45 1.48 18.90
CA ARG A 70 -5.29 2.69 19.02
C ARG A 70 -6.76 2.38 19.12
N LEU A 71 -7.19 1.25 18.58
CA LEU A 71 -8.56 0.73 18.73
C LEU A 71 -8.77 -0.08 20.02
N GLY A 72 -7.73 -0.20 20.85
CA GLY A 72 -7.79 -0.90 22.15
C GLY A 72 -7.44 -2.38 22.07
N GLY A 73 -7.23 -2.93 20.88
CA GLY A 73 -6.95 -4.34 20.68
C GLY A 73 -5.49 -4.74 20.97
N GLY A 74 -5.26 -6.04 21.06
CA GLY A 74 -3.92 -6.62 21.23
C GLY A 74 -3.29 -7.02 19.89
N VAL A 75 -1.96 -7.21 19.92
CA VAL A 75 -1.19 -7.62 18.74
C VAL A 75 -0.22 -8.73 19.14
N LEU A 76 -0.12 -9.76 18.30
CA LEU A 76 0.87 -10.83 18.41
C LEU A 76 1.44 -11.14 17.01
N GLY A 77 2.56 -11.84 16.93
CA GLY A 77 3.13 -12.27 15.65
C GLY A 77 4.64 -12.10 15.55
N PHE A 78 5.14 -12.22 14.34
CA PHE A 78 6.57 -12.13 14.05
C PHE A 78 6.88 -11.13 12.94
N ALA A 79 8.09 -10.58 12.94
CA ALA A 79 8.59 -9.59 11.99
C ALA A 79 9.59 -10.14 10.97
N ASP A 80 10.17 -11.30 11.29
CA ASP A 80 11.14 -12.01 10.47
C ASP A 80 10.91 -13.52 10.67
N PRO A 81 10.67 -14.29 9.61
CA PRO A 81 10.43 -15.73 9.69
C PRO A 81 11.62 -16.48 10.28
N LYS A 82 12.85 -15.95 10.17
CA LYS A 82 14.07 -16.54 10.74
C LYS A 82 14.04 -16.65 12.28
N THR A 83 13.15 -15.92 12.93
CA THR A 83 12.93 -15.99 14.39
C THR A 83 11.85 -17.00 14.77
N THR A 84 11.33 -17.78 13.82
CA THR A 84 10.26 -18.75 13.96
C THR A 84 10.58 -20.05 13.24
N ARG A 85 9.77 -21.09 13.43
CA ARG A 85 9.89 -22.36 12.71
C ARG A 85 9.64 -22.25 11.20
N ALA A 86 8.92 -21.21 10.77
CA ALA A 86 8.64 -20.95 9.36
C ALA A 86 9.89 -20.59 8.53
N GLY A 87 10.93 -20.08 9.16
CA GLY A 87 12.17 -19.66 8.49
C GLY A 87 13.43 -20.34 9.00
N ASP A 88 13.31 -21.30 9.92
CA ASP A 88 14.42 -22.09 10.44
C ASP A 88 14.66 -23.38 9.61
N TYR A 89 15.46 -24.29 10.15
CA TYR A 89 15.80 -25.57 9.53
C TYR A 89 14.56 -26.42 9.16
N TYR A 90 13.47 -26.33 9.95
CA TYR A 90 12.25 -27.14 9.74
C TYR A 90 11.36 -26.62 8.64
N GLN A 91 11.43 -25.32 8.30
CA GLN A 91 10.62 -24.67 7.25
C GLN A 91 9.13 -25.03 7.36
N GLU A 92 8.56 -24.76 8.53
CA GLU A 92 7.14 -25.01 8.78
C GLU A 92 6.27 -24.41 7.67
N SER A 93 5.27 -25.16 7.20
CA SER A 93 4.43 -24.74 6.09
C SER A 93 3.61 -23.47 6.41
N LEU A 94 3.30 -22.67 5.39
CA LEU A 94 2.39 -21.53 5.56
C LEU A 94 1.07 -21.97 6.17
N HIS A 95 0.52 -23.10 5.70
CA HIS A 95 -0.71 -23.69 6.22
C HIS A 95 -0.64 -23.91 7.74
N ASP A 96 0.40 -24.56 8.24
CA ASP A 96 0.51 -24.88 9.66
C ASP A 96 0.71 -23.62 10.51
N VAL A 97 1.54 -22.68 10.04
CA VAL A 97 1.73 -21.39 10.70
C VAL A 97 0.42 -20.64 10.86
N VAL A 98 -0.39 -20.52 9.79
CA VAL A 98 -1.65 -19.76 9.86
C VAL A 98 -2.72 -20.47 10.67
N LYS A 99 -2.78 -21.82 10.63
CA LYS A 99 -3.68 -22.61 11.50
C LYS A 99 -3.36 -22.43 12.98
N MET A 100 -2.07 -22.36 13.32
CA MET A 100 -1.68 -22.04 14.70
C MET A 100 -2.05 -20.62 15.08
N MET A 101 -1.81 -19.64 14.19
CA MET A 101 -2.15 -18.24 14.46
C MET A 101 -3.66 -18.01 14.59
N GLU A 102 -4.48 -18.71 13.82
CA GLU A 102 -5.94 -18.69 13.95
C GLU A 102 -6.40 -19.06 15.39
N SER A 103 -5.69 -19.99 16.05
CA SER A 103 -5.99 -20.36 17.43
C SER A 103 -5.67 -19.26 18.45
N TYR A 104 -4.95 -18.21 18.04
CA TYR A 104 -4.46 -17.14 18.91
C TYR A 104 -4.99 -15.76 18.58
N ALA A 105 -5.53 -15.55 17.37
CA ALA A 105 -5.94 -14.23 16.89
C ALA A 105 -7.32 -14.26 16.22
N ASP A 106 -7.96 -13.09 16.14
CA ASP A 106 -9.26 -12.89 15.48
C ASP A 106 -9.11 -12.47 14.02
N TYR A 107 -7.92 -11.99 13.61
CA TYR A 107 -7.57 -11.54 12.26
C TYR A 107 -6.13 -11.84 11.97
N LEU A 108 -5.80 -12.10 10.70
CA LEU A 108 -4.41 -12.25 10.25
C LEU A 108 -4.03 -11.17 9.24
N VAL A 109 -2.86 -10.56 9.44
CA VAL A 109 -2.20 -9.72 8.45
C VAL A 109 -0.98 -10.47 7.95
N ILE A 110 -0.94 -10.74 6.65
CA ILE A 110 0.12 -11.56 6.05
C ILE A 110 0.91 -10.73 5.04
N ARG A 111 2.22 -10.72 5.19
CA ARG A 111 3.18 -10.23 4.20
C ARG A 111 4.12 -11.36 3.80
N HIS A 112 4.14 -11.71 2.51
CA HIS A 112 4.87 -12.87 2.03
C HIS A 112 5.67 -12.57 0.75
N PRO A 113 6.86 -13.17 0.53
CA PRO A 113 7.61 -13.01 -0.71
C PRO A 113 7.02 -13.75 -1.92
N LYS A 114 6.14 -14.74 -1.72
CA LYS A 114 5.46 -15.52 -2.76
C LYS A 114 4.13 -14.86 -3.13
N ASP A 115 3.89 -14.70 -4.44
CA ASP A 115 2.60 -14.26 -4.98
C ASP A 115 1.49 -15.24 -4.58
N GLY A 116 0.33 -14.72 -4.18
CA GLY A 116 -0.84 -15.52 -3.82
C GLY A 116 -0.82 -16.13 -2.41
N ALA A 117 0.27 -16.02 -1.66
CA ALA A 117 0.35 -16.59 -0.31
C ALA A 117 -0.75 -16.13 0.66
N PRO A 118 -1.23 -14.87 0.66
CA PRO A 118 -2.38 -14.48 1.47
C PRO A 118 -3.68 -15.19 1.09
N ALA A 119 -3.89 -15.51 -0.20
CA ALA A 119 -5.06 -16.27 -0.64
C ALA A 119 -4.96 -17.73 -0.19
N GLU A 120 -3.79 -18.36 -0.32
CA GLU A 120 -3.51 -19.69 0.22
C GLU A 120 -3.76 -19.75 1.74
N ALA A 121 -3.39 -18.71 2.46
CA ALA A 121 -3.65 -18.60 3.90
C ALA A 121 -5.14 -18.47 4.20
N ALA A 122 -5.88 -17.66 3.44
CA ALA A 122 -7.32 -17.47 3.61
C ALA A 122 -8.12 -18.75 3.36
N GLU A 123 -7.66 -19.61 2.44
CA GLU A 123 -8.26 -20.94 2.21
C GLU A 123 -8.06 -21.89 3.41
N ALA A 124 -7.06 -21.65 4.24
CA ALA A 124 -6.71 -22.52 5.35
C ALA A 124 -7.39 -22.13 6.68
N VAL A 125 -7.86 -20.88 6.85
CA VAL A 125 -8.41 -20.36 8.12
C VAL A 125 -9.82 -19.78 7.95
N ASP A 126 -10.57 -19.73 9.04
CA ASP A 126 -11.94 -19.17 9.07
C ASP A 126 -11.97 -17.70 9.52
N ILE A 127 -10.84 -17.16 10.01
CA ILE A 127 -10.72 -15.75 10.41
C ILE A 127 -10.28 -14.87 9.25
N PRO A 128 -10.69 -13.58 9.18
CA PRO A 128 -10.33 -12.69 8.09
C PRO A 128 -8.81 -12.54 7.89
N VAL A 129 -8.37 -12.64 6.64
CA VAL A 129 -6.97 -12.48 6.22
C VAL A 129 -6.80 -11.17 5.45
N ILE A 130 -5.78 -10.40 5.82
CA ILE A 130 -5.42 -9.14 5.19
C ILE A 130 -4.08 -9.28 4.49
N ASN A 131 -4.05 -9.06 3.18
CA ASN A 131 -2.83 -8.99 2.37
C ASN A 131 -2.07 -7.69 2.67
N ALA A 132 -0.91 -7.80 3.31
CA ALA A 132 0.02 -6.71 3.59
C ALA A 132 1.19 -6.64 2.58
N GLY A 133 0.98 -7.20 1.40
CA GLY A 133 1.90 -7.26 0.27
C GLY A 133 2.45 -8.66 0.04
N ASP A 134 2.17 -9.21 -1.14
CA ASP A 134 2.63 -10.50 -1.57
C ASP A 134 3.47 -10.39 -2.85
N GLY A 135 4.70 -10.90 -2.80
CA GLY A 135 5.64 -10.95 -3.91
C GLY A 135 5.64 -9.69 -4.78
N TYR A 136 5.40 -9.89 -6.06
CA TYR A 136 5.18 -8.85 -7.07
C TYR A 136 3.69 -8.63 -7.41
N ASN A 137 2.76 -9.31 -6.71
CA ASN A 137 1.35 -9.31 -7.06
C ASN A 137 0.64 -8.02 -6.58
N GLU A 138 0.21 -7.93 -5.32
CA GLU A 138 -0.56 -6.80 -4.81
C GLU A 138 -0.14 -6.32 -3.42
N HIS A 139 -0.55 -5.10 -3.10
CA HIS A 139 -0.53 -4.53 -1.74
C HIS A 139 -1.80 -3.72 -1.50
N PRO A 140 -2.96 -4.36 -1.30
CA PRO A 140 -4.27 -3.71 -1.26
C PRO A 140 -4.34 -2.55 -0.27
N THR A 141 -3.88 -2.77 0.97
CA THR A 141 -3.96 -1.73 2.01
C THR A 141 -3.01 -0.55 1.77
N GLN A 142 -1.97 -0.72 0.95
CA GLN A 142 -1.16 0.41 0.49
C GLN A 142 -1.94 1.25 -0.52
N ALA A 143 -2.56 0.64 -1.50
CA ALA A 143 -3.34 1.37 -2.49
C ALA A 143 -4.58 2.08 -1.88
N MET A 144 -5.22 1.47 -0.88
CA MET A 144 -6.30 2.11 -0.12
C MET A 144 -5.84 3.39 0.56
N LEU A 145 -4.69 3.35 1.26
CA LEU A 145 -4.15 4.55 1.92
C LEU A 145 -3.59 5.58 0.93
N ASP A 146 -3.08 5.14 -0.22
CA ASP A 146 -2.59 6.05 -1.27
C ASP A 146 -3.76 6.82 -1.89
N ALA A 147 -4.83 6.12 -2.28
CA ALA A 147 -6.06 6.73 -2.77
C ALA A 147 -6.70 7.66 -1.72
N TYR A 148 -6.77 7.22 -0.46
CA TYR A 148 -7.22 8.08 0.65
C TYR A 148 -6.37 9.34 0.79
N THR A 149 -5.05 9.22 0.69
CA THR A 149 -4.14 10.37 0.75
C THR A 149 -4.42 11.36 -0.37
N ILE A 150 -4.59 10.86 -1.61
CA ILE A 150 -4.95 11.72 -2.75
C ILE A 150 -6.28 12.44 -2.48
N LEU A 151 -7.30 11.72 -2.02
CA LEU A 151 -8.59 12.29 -1.67
C LEU A 151 -8.46 13.40 -0.61
N ARG A 152 -7.68 13.16 0.44
CA ARG A 152 -7.48 14.13 1.55
C ARG A 152 -6.73 15.39 1.11
N GLU A 153 -5.74 15.25 0.24
CA GLU A 153 -4.88 16.33 -0.19
C GLU A 153 -5.43 17.10 -1.41
N LYS A 154 -6.24 16.44 -2.26
CA LYS A 154 -6.82 17.05 -3.46
C LYS A 154 -8.33 17.29 -3.37
N GLY A 155 -9.01 16.78 -2.35
CA GLY A 155 -10.45 16.91 -2.16
C GLY A 155 -11.30 16.03 -3.07
N THR A 156 -10.68 15.33 -4.01
CA THR A 156 -11.36 14.44 -4.98
C THR A 156 -10.40 13.37 -5.49
N LEU A 157 -10.97 12.29 -6.03
CA LEU A 157 -10.26 11.32 -6.86
C LEU A 157 -10.73 11.40 -8.33
N ASP A 158 -11.71 12.24 -8.63
CA ASP A 158 -12.24 12.41 -9.99
C ASP A 158 -11.54 13.56 -10.73
N GLY A 159 -11.29 13.37 -12.02
CA GLY A 159 -10.76 14.40 -12.92
C GLY A 159 -9.26 14.70 -12.77
N LEU A 160 -8.55 13.99 -11.89
CA LEU A 160 -7.14 14.24 -11.64
C LEU A 160 -6.23 13.65 -12.74
N GLN A 161 -5.07 14.29 -12.90
CA GLN A 161 -3.97 13.84 -13.75
C GLN A 161 -2.88 13.23 -12.84
N ILE A 162 -2.75 11.92 -12.84
CA ILE A 162 -1.92 11.18 -11.87
C ILE A 162 -0.79 10.46 -12.62
N ALA A 163 0.45 10.80 -12.34
CA ALA A 163 1.61 10.04 -12.81
C ALA A 163 2.01 8.98 -11.77
N ILE A 164 2.15 7.75 -12.20
CA ILE A 164 2.72 6.64 -11.45
C ILE A 164 4.07 6.34 -12.08
N VAL A 165 5.17 6.56 -11.32
CA VAL A 165 6.54 6.64 -11.83
C VAL A 165 7.41 5.60 -11.18
N GLY A 166 8.17 4.83 -11.95
CA GLY A 166 9.15 3.87 -11.44
C GLY A 166 9.06 2.49 -12.07
N ASP A 167 9.46 1.46 -11.35
CA ASP A 167 9.39 0.06 -11.79
C ASP A 167 7.96 -0.47 -11.69
N MET A 168 7.32 -0.64 -12.86
CA MET A 168 5.91 -1.07 -12.94
C MET A 168 5.69 -2.55 -12.61
N ALA A 169 6.74 -3.35 -12.43
CA ALA A 169 6.59 -4.73 -11.95
C ALA A 169 6.34 -4.81 -10.43
N MET A 170 6.45 -3.68 -9.71
CA MET A 170 6.32 -3.66 -8.26
C MET A 170 4.86 -3.70 -7.82
N ARG A 171 4.53 -4.52 -6.82
CA ARG A 171 3.16 -4.75 -6.32
C ARG A 171 2.35 -3.50 -6.01
N VAL A 172 2.98 -2.42 -5.53
CA VAL A 172 2.27 -1.15 -5.24
C VAL A 172 1.83 -0.45 -6.53
N MET A 173 2.57 -0.67 -7.64
CA MET A 173 2.22 -0.16 -8.97
C MET A 173 1.06 -0.94 -9.60
N HIS A 174 0.75 -2.11 -9.06
CA HIS A 174 -0.39 -2.92 -9.50
C HIS A 174 -1.68 -2.55 -8.77
N SER A 175 -1.61 -2.34 -7.46
CA SER A 175 -2.82 -2.15 -6.66
C SER A 175 -3.39 -0.73 -6.76
N LEU A 176 -2.54 0.32 -6.80
CA LEU A 176 -3.04 1.70 -6.87
C LEU A 176 -3.90 1.97 -8.12
N PRO A 177 -3.52 1.52 -9.34
CA PRO A 177 -4.36 1.68 -10.52
C PRO A 177 -5.74 1.02 -10.40
N LEU A 178 -5.85 -0.14 -9.71
CA LEU A 178 -7.15 -0.78 -9.46
C LEU A 178 -8.06 0.07 -8.58
N ALA A 179 -7.51 0.72 -7.55
CA ALA A 179 -8.27 1.66 -6.73
C ALA A 179 -8.74 2.87 -7.57
N LEU A 180 -7.83 3.45 -8.38
CA LEU A 180 -8.11 4.62 -9.23
C LEU A 180 -9.08 4.32 -10.36
N ALA A 181 -9.19 3.07 -10.82
CA ALA A 181 -10.14 2.66 -11.85
C ALA A 181 -11.62 2.91 -11.47
N ASN A 182 -11.90 3.04 -10.17
CA ASN A 182 -13.22 3.38 -9.65
C ASN A 182 -13.59 4.87 -9.82
N PHE A 183 -12.65 5.70 -10.29
CA PHE A 183 -12.80 7.16 -10.41
C PHE A 183 -12.44 7.63 -11.82
N SER A 184 -12.81 8.87 -12.16
CA SER A 184 -12.61 9.40 -13.51
C SER A 184 -11.23 10.04 -13.74
N SER A 185 -10.22 9.64 -12.98
CA SER A 185 -8.84 10.14 -13.12
C SER A 185 -8.15 9.60 -14.38
N GLN A 186 -7.21 10.39 -14.91
CA GLN A 186 -6.30 9.98 -15.97
C GLN A 186 -4.97 9.54 -15.37
N VAL A 187 -4.57 8.31 -15.63
CA VAL A 187 -3.31 7.74 -15.14
C VAL A 187 -2.23 7.75 -16.22
N TYR A 188 -1.02 8.08 -15.84
CA TYR A 188 0.17 8.01 -16.68
C TYR A 188 1.20 7.09 -16.03
N PHE A 189 1.47 5.94 -16.64
CA PHE A 189 2.57 5.09 -16.24
C PHE A 189 3.85 5.61 -16.86
N VAL A 190 4.83 5.95 -16.04
CA VAL A 190 6.10 6.55 -16.46
C VAL A 190 7.24 5.65 -15.99
N SER A 191 7.85 4.92 -16.93
CA SER A 191 8.89 3.93 -16.61
C SER A 191 9.89 3.77 -17.74
N PRO A 192 11.09 3.23 -17.46
CA PRO A 192 11.94 2.62 -18.49
C PRO A 192 11.17 1.54 -19.25
N LYS A 193 11.49 1.36 -20.53
CA LYS A 193 10.80 0.39 -21.39
C LYS A 193 10.85 -1.05 -20.84
N GLU A 194 11.98 -1.42 -20.27
CA GLU A 194 12.26 -2.72 -19.65
C GLU A 194 11.53 -2.93 -18.33
N GLN A 195 11.00 -1.87 -17.73
CA GLN A 195 10.23 -1.86 -16.49
C GLN A 195 8.78 -1.38 -16.71
N ALA A 196 8.30 -1.46 -17.94
CA ALA A 196 6.90 -1.13 -18.27
C ALA A 196 5.91 -2.07 -17.58
N GLN A 197 4.65 -1.67 -17.53
CA GLN A 197 3.58 -2.51 -16.97
C GLN A 197 3.56 -3.89 -17.62
N PRO A 198 3.54 -4.98 -16.82
CA PRO A 198 3.31 -6.32 -17.34
C PRO A 198 2.01 -6.41 -18.15
N GLU A 199 2.02 -7.19 -19.24
CA GLU A 199 0.86 -7.31 -20.13
C GLU A 199 -0.40 -7.80 -19.39
N SER A 200 -0.24 -8.74 -18.46
CA SER A 200 -1.34 -9.23 -17.63
C SER A 200 -2.04 -8.11 -16.83
N TRP A 201 -1.27 -7.16 -16.31
CA TRP A 201 -1.82 -6.02 -15.57
C TRP A 201 -2.44 -4.97 -16.50
N ARG A 202 -1.84 -4.71 -17.67
CA ARG A 202 -2.48 -3.86 -18.70
C ARG A 202 -3.87 -4.38 -19.08
N ALA A 203 -3.97 -5.68 -19.34
CA ALA A 203 -5.25 -6.32 -19.65
C ALA A 203 -6.27 -6.16 -18.50
N GLU A 204 -5.82 -6.33 -17.25
CA GLU A 204 -6.69 -6.16 -16.09
C GLU A 204 -7.18 -4.70 -15.96
N TYR A 205 -6.31 -3.70 -16.16
CA TYR A 205 -6.71 -2.29 -16.11
C TYR A 205 -7.69 -1.92 -17.24
N GLN A 206 -7.51 -2.45 -18.44
CA GLN A 206 -8.45 -2.27 -19.55
C GLN A 206 -9.82 -2.88 -19.21
N LYS A 207 -9.85 -4.07 -18.63
CA LYS A 207 -11.07 -4.76 -18.20
C LYS A 207 -11.86 -3.96 -17.18
N VAL A 208 -11.19 -3.30 -16.22
CA VAL A 208 -11.84 -2.44 -15.22
C VAL A 208 -12.08 -1.00 -15.71
N GLY A 209 -11.75 -0.67 -16.95
CA GLY A 209 -12.02 0.62 -17.57
C GLY A 209 -11.08 1.76 -17.14
N LEU A 210 -9.90 1.44 -16.59
CA LEU A 210 -8.91 2.48 -16.24
C LEU A 210 -8.45 3.22 -17.49
N LYS A 211 -8.46 4.56 -17.44
CA LYS A 211 -7.88 5.41 -18.49
C LYS A 211 -6.41 5.65 -18.20
N PHE A 212 -5.54 5.11 -19.05
CA PHE A 212 -4.10 5.26 -18.85
C PHE A 212 -3.32 5.50 -20.15
N HIS A 213 -2.12 6.06 -19.99
CA HIS A 213 -1.08 6.17 -21.02
C HIS A 213 0.25 5.69 -20.46
N GLU A 214 1.12 5.18 -21.32
CA GLU A 214 2.49 4.78 -20.98
C GLU A 214 3.48 5.78 -21.60
N LEU A 215 4.44 6.26 -20.81
CA LEU A 215 5.39 7.29 -21.18
C LEU A 215 6.80 6.95 -20.70
N ALA A 216 7.80 7.40 -21.43
CA ALA A 216 9.22 7.21 -21.09
C ALA A 216 9.78 8.29 -20.14
N GLY A 217 9.01 9.30 -19.75
CA GLY A 217 9.44 10.36 -18.85
C GLY A 217 8.33 11.32 -18.45
N LEU A 218 8.56 12.04 -17.37
CA LEU A 218 7.59 12.99 -16.77
C LEU A 218 7.50 14.32 -17.52
N ASP A 219 8.56 14.79 -18.13
CA ASP A 219 8.67 16.15 -18.65
C ASP A 219 7.51 16.61 -19.54
N PRO A 220 7.00 15.80 -20.49
CA PRO A 220 5.91 16.22 -21.37
C PRO A 220 4.57 16.46 -20.69
N ILE A 221 4.35 15.85 -19.52
CA ILE A 221 3.07 15.88 -18.80
C ILE A 221 3.11 16.69 -17.52
N LEU A 222 4.29 17.02 -17.02
CA LEU A 222 4.53 17.65 -15.73
C LEU A 222 3.66 18.90 -15.47
N PRO A 223 3.45 19.85 -16.42
CA PRO A 223 2.63 21.03 -16.18
C PRO A 223 1.15 20.75 -15.92
N LYS A 224 0.66 19.57 -16.27
CA LYS A 224 -0.76 19.21 -16.07
C LYS A 224 -1.02 18.28 -14.89
N LEU A 225 0.03 17.72 -14.28
CA LEU A 225 -0.11 16.75 -13.20
C LEU A 225 -0.65 17.36 -11.91
N ASP A 226 -1.53 16.62 -11.25
CA ASP A 226 -2.05 16.90 -9.92
C ASP A 226 -1.32 16.08 -8.86
N VAL A 227 -0.91 14.86 -9.24
CA VAL A 227 -0.25 13.89 -8.34
C VAL A 227 0.89 13.20 -9.08
N ILE A 228 2.02 13.08 -8.41
CA ILE A 228 3.10 12.14 -8.77
C ILE A 228 3.18 11.09 -7.66
N TYR A 229 2.89 9.83 -8.00
CA TYR A 229 3.17 8.68 -7.16
C TYR A 229 4.48 8.07 -7.63
N LEU A 230 5.52 8.22 -6.83
CA LEU A 230 6.89 7.91 -7.20
C LEU A 230 7.38 6.65 -6.49
N MET A 231 8.09 5.81 -7.22
CA MET A 231 8.87 4.69 -6.71
C MET A 231 10.16 4.56 -7.49
N GLY A 232 11.20 3.98 -6.90
CA GLY A 232 12.48 3.77 -7.57
C GLY A 232 12.36 2.87 -8.81
N THR A 233 13.20 3.14 -9.81
CA THR A 233 13.34 2.30 -11.01
C THR A 233 14.29 1.12 -10.79
N LYS A 234 14.96 1.06 -9.65
CA LYS A 234 15.93 0.02 -9.30
C LYS A 234 15.64 -0.49 -7.90
N THR A 235 14.61 -1.32 -7.82
CA THR A 235 14.21 -1.96 -6.58
C THR A 235 14.87 -3.33 -6.45
N PRO A 236 15.42 -3.66 -5.27
CA PRO A 236 15.92 -5.00 -5.01
C PRO A 236 14.82 -6.04 -5.21
N SER A 237 15.15 -7.18 -5.78
CA SER A 237 14.22 -8.31 -5.91
C SER A 237 13.64 -8.67 -4.53
N TYR A 238 12.32 -8.76 -4.42
CA TYR A 238 11.66 -9.20 -3.20
C TYR A 238 12.01 -10.65 -2.82
N SER A 239 12.42 -11.46 -3.79
CA SER A 239 12.79 -12.86 -3.59
C SER A 239 14.20 -13.05 -3.03
N GLN A 240 15.08 -12.06 -3.12
CA GLN A 240 16.50 -12.18 -2.76
C GLN A 240 16.83 -11.76 -1.32
N GLY A 241 15.86 -11.34 -0.52
CA GLY A 241 16.14 -10.86 0.83
C GLY A 241 16.92 -9.53 0.87
N ARG A 242 17.69 -9.29 1.91
CA ARG A 242 18.56 -8.11 2.04
C ARG A 242 19.54 -8.06 0.88
N VAL A 243 19.53 -6.93 0.14
CA VAL A 243 20.66 -6.58 -0.72
C VAL A 243 21.88 -6.45 0.19
N ASP A 244 22.95 -7.15 -0.15
CA ASP A 244 24.22 -7.00 0.55
C ASP A 244 24.61 -5.52 0.61
N ALA A 245 25.04 -5.06 1.77
CA ALA A 245 25.37 -3.67 2.06
C ALA A 245 26.60 -3.13 1.28
N GLY A 246 26.87 -3.67 0.12
CA GLY A 246 27.95 -3.32 -0.79
C GLY A 246 27.59 -3.40 -2.26
N ALA A 247 26.34 -3.76 -2.61
CA ALA A 247 25.89 -3.68 -4.00
C ALA A 247 25.89 -2.21 -4.42
N ALA A 248 26.63 -1.86 -5.45
CA ALA A 248 26.66 -0.51 -6.02
C ALA A 248 25.22 -0.10 -6.36
N HIS A 249 24.70 0.94 -5.69
CA HIS A 249 23.44 1.54 -6.07
C HIS A 249 23.59 2.13 -7.46
N GLU A 250 22.94 1.51 -8.42
CA GLU A 250 22.84 2.14 -9.73
C GLU A 250 21.98 3.40 -9.60
N VAL A 251 22.46 4.50 -10.15
CA VAL A 251 21.79 5.80 -10.09
C VAL A 251 20.46 5.75 -10.86
N THR A 252 19.42 6.31 -10.28
CA THR A 252 18.12 6.46 -10.97
C THR A 252 18.29 7.39 -12.19
N PRO A 253 17.84 6.98 -13.38
CA PRO A 253 17.93 7.85 -14.55
C PRO A 253 17.13 9.14 -14.37
N THR A 254 17.69 10.26 -14.81
CA THR A 254 17.11 11.61 -14.64
C THR A 254 15.63 11.76 -15.00
N PRO A 255 15.07 11.09 -16.03
CA PRO A 255 13.63 11.19 -16.34
C PRO A 255 12.70 10.76 -15.19
N TYR A 256 13.19 9.92 -14.27
CA TYR A 256 12.42 9.32 -13.18
C TYR A 256 12.75 9.91 -11.80
N ILE A 257 13.67 10.85 -11.70
CA ILE A 257 13.94 11.61 -10.48
C ILE A 257 12.95 12.78 -10.39
N VAL A 258 12.39 13.02 -9.22
CA VAL A 258 11.59 14.22 -8.94
C VAL A 258 12.39 15.11 -8.01
N ASP A 259 12.85 16.25 -8.53
CA ASP A 259 13.64 17.27 -7.84
C ASP A 259 12.91 18.62 -7.79
N ARG A 260 13.52 19.63 -7.15
CA ARG A 260 12.95 20.98 -7.09
C ARG A 260 12.76 21.62 -8.45
N ALA A 261 13.65 21.35 -9.41
CA ALA A 261 13.57 21.92 -10.76
C ALA A 261 12.36 21.39 -11.52
N LYS A 262 12.06 20.08 -11.37
CA LYS A 262 10.82 19.49 -11.91
C LYS A 262 9.59 20.01 -11.21
N LEU A 263 9.58 20.10 -9.87
CA LEU A 263 8.44 20.65 -9.13
C LEU A 263 8.12 22.09 -9.55
N ALA A 264 9.12 22.93 -9.80
CA ALA A 264 8.92 24.30 -10.24
C ALA A 264 8.21 24.42 -11.61
N ARG A 265 8.20 23.36 -12.41
CA ARG A 265 7.54 23.28 -13.73
C ARG A 265 6.14 22.66 -13.65
N GLY A 266 5.79 22.10 -12.50
CA GLY A 266 4.46 21.53 -12.23
C GLY A 266 3.44 22.57 -11.80
N LYS A 267 2.22 22.09 -11.51
CA LYS A 267 1.19 22.92 -10.86
C LYS A 267 1.64 23.33 -9.45
N LYS A 268 1.19 24.49 -8.96
CA LYS A 268 1.50 24.98 -7.61
C LYS A 268 0.99 24.05 -6.51
N ASP A 269 -0.10 23.36 -6.77
CA ASP A 269 -0.77 22.41 -5.89
C ASP A 269 -0.45 20.93 -6.21
N LEU A 270 0.57 20.68 -7.06
CA LEU A 270 1.09 19.35 -7.33
C LEU A 270 1.55 18.69 -6.03
N ILE A 271 1.13 17.45 -5.79
CA ILE A 271 1.61 16.66 -4.65
C ILE A 271 2.46 15.47 -5.11
N VAL A 272 3.42 15.11 -4.27
CA VAL A 272 4.30 13.95 -4.47
C VAL A 272 4.05 12.94 -3.35
N LEU A 273 3.71 11.72 -3.72
CA LEU A 273 3.52 10.56 -2.88
C LEU A 273 4.62 9.53 -3.12
N HIS A 274 4.93 8.74 -2.11
CA HIS A 274 5.94 7.67 -2.19
C HIS A 274 5.66 6.61 -1.11
N PRO A 275 5.61 5.31 -1.45
CA PRO A 275 5.35 4.25 -0.46
C PRO A 275 6.51 4.04 0.50
N LEU A 276 7.68 4.61 0.21
CA LEU A 276 8.93 4.47 0.97
C LEU A 276 9.42 3.00 1.08
N PRO A 277 10.70 2.72 1.24
CA PRO A 277 11.80 3.69 1.38
C PRO A 277 12.13 4.36 0.05
N ARG A 278 12.55 5.61 0.11
CA ARG A 278 13.10 6.31 -1.07
C ARG A 278 14.60 6.07 -1.19
N ALA A 279 15.11 6.25 -2.40
CA ALA A 279 16.52 6.35 -2.72
C ALA A 279 16.79 7.70 -3.41
N ASP A 280 17.57 7.71 -4.48
CA ASP A 280 17.95 8.93 -5.22
C ASP A 280 16.82 9.47 -6.13
N GLU A 281 15.76 8.69 -6.39
CA GLU A 281 14.59 9.16 -7.15
C GLU A 281 13.83 10.30 -6.46
N LEU A 282 13.93 10.40 -5.13
CA LEU A 282 13.25 11.40 -4.31
C LEU A 282 14.23 12.06 -3.33
N PRO A 283 14.97 13.11 -3.74
CA PRO A 283 15.94 13.81 -2.90
C PRO A 283 15.34 14.39 -1.62
N VAL A 284 16.13 14.34 -0.52
CA VAL A 284 15.72 14.79 0.83
C VAL A 284 15.33 16.27 0.85
N GLU A 285 15.89 17.08 -0.05
CA GLU A 285 15.58 18.51 -0.16
C GLU A 285 14.11 18.81 -0.45
N LEU A 286 13.34 17.81 -0.96
CA LEU A 286 11.91 17.96 -1.20
C LEU A 286 11.07 17.91 0.08
N ASP A 287 11.59 17.39 1.18
CA ASP A 287 10.87 17.24 2.45
C ASP A 287 10.32 18.58 2.98
N THR A 288 10.95 19.69 2.62
CA THR A 288 10.56 21.05 3.03
C THR A 288 9.64 21.76 2.03
N THR A 289 9.17 21.06 0.99
CA THR A 289 8.27 21.63 -0.02
C THR A 289 6.81 21.31 0.29
N ASP A 290 5.90 22.17 -0.17
CA ASP A 290 4.46 21.94 -0.06
C ASP A 290 3.98 20.73 -0.87
N ALA A 291 4.77 20.28 -1.84
CA ALA A 291 4.47 19.08 -2.62
C ALA A 291 4.72 17.77 -1.86
N ALA A 292 5.57 17.77 -0.84
CA ALA A 292 5.95 16.57 -0.09
C ALA A 292 4.77 16.07 0.78
N ARG A 293 4.12 14.96 0.36
CA ARG A 293 3.01 14.35 1.10
C ARG A 293 3.28 12.92 1.56
N TYR A 294 4.43 12.34 1.26
CA TYR A 294 4.76 10.95 1.54
C TYR A 294 4.85 10.61 3.05
N PHE A 295 5.19 11.54 3.93
CA PHE A 295 5.13 11.30 5.37
C PHE A 295 3.71 11.43 5.92
N VAL A 296 2.92 12.36 5.38
CA VAL A 296 1.49 12.46 5.68
C VAL A 296 0.76 11.22 5.18
N GLN A 297 1.08 10.73 3.99
CA GLN A 297 0.62 9.45 3.43
C GLN A 297 0.85 8.29 4.41
N ALA A 298 2.06 8.18 4.97
CA ALA A 298 2.37 7.14 5.96
C ALA A 298 1.49 7.25 7.22
N ARG A 299 1.19 8.49 7.67
CA ARG A 299 0.30 8.76 8.81
C ARG A 299 -1.16 8.40 8.49
N TYR A 300 -1.68 8.80 7.32
CA TYR A 300 -3.03 8.41 6.88
C TYR A 300 -3.19 6.90 6.76
N GLY A 301 -2.09 6.19 6.48
CA GLY A 301 -2.08 4.74 6.49
C GLY A 301 -2.49 4.12 7.83
N VAL A 302 -2.25 4.78 8.95
CA VAL A 302 -2.73 4.30 10.25
C VAL A 302 -4.25 4.46 10.35
N ALA A 303 -4.80 5.62 9.92
CA ALA A 303 -6.25 5.86 9.94
C ALA A 303 -7.01 4.86 9.06
N VAL A 304 -6.52 4.62 7.83
CA VAL A 304 -7.14 3.65 6.90
C VAL A 304 -7.10 2.23 7.46
N ARG A 305 -5.99 1.83 8.09
CA ARG A 305 -5.89 0.51 8.74
C ARG A 305 -6.76 0.39 9.98
N MET A 306 -6.93 1.47 10.76
CA MET A 306 -7.91 1.50 11.85
C MET A 306 -9.33 1.30 11.32
N ALA A 307 -9.72 2.05 10.28
CA ALA A 307 -11.03 1.92 9.66
C ALA A 307 -11.27 0.52 9.11
N LEU A 308 -10.28 -0.06 8.42
CA LEU A 308 -10.36 -1.41 7.87
C LEU A 308 -10.54 -2.46 8.97
N LEU A 309 -9.71 -2.41 10.04
CA LEU A 309 -9.83 -3.35 11.17
C LEU A 309 -11.18 -3.22 11.87
N ALA A 310 -11.69 -2.01 12.06
CA ALA A 310 -13.02 -1.78 12.62
C ALA A 310 -14.13 -2.34 11.69
N ALA A 311 -14.02 -2.08 10.38
CA ALA A 311 -14.98 -2.57 9.40
C ALA A 311 -15.05 -4.10 9.34
N LEU A 312 -13.91 -4.80 9.41
CA LEU A 312 -13.87 -6.27 9.43
C LEU A 312 -14.65 -6.86 10.59
N THR A 313 -14.74 -6.17 11.73
CA THR A 313 -15.53 -6.61 12.89
C THR A 313 -17.02 -6.29 12.78
N GLY A 314 -17.46 -5.56 11.77
CA GLY A 314 -18.81 -4.99 11.71
C GLY A 314 -19.02 -3.80 12.66
N ARG A 315 -17.96 -3.22 13.24
CA ARG A 315 -18.01 -2.12 14.23
C ARG A 315 -17.55 -0.76 13.66
N GLY A 316 -17.33 -0.67 12.35
CA GLY A 316 -16.86 0.53 11.65
C GLY A 316 -17.98 1.47 11.22
#